data_357ea314fc8a9810decbb86493ad434f
#
_entry.id   357ea314fc8a9810decbb86493ad434f
#
_cell.length_a   1.000
_cell.length_b   1.000
_cell.length_c   1.000
_cell.angle_alpha   90.00
_cell.angle_beta   90.00
_cell.angle_gamma   90.00
#
_symmetry.space_group_name_H-M   'P 1'
#
loop_
_entity.id
_entity.type
_entity.pdbx_description
1 polymer ?
#
loop_
_entity_poly.entity_id
_entity_poly.type
_entity_poly.pdbx_seq_one_letter_code
_entity_poly.pdbx_strand_id
1 'polypeptide(L)'
;MIKLLHVNDYKVNTADFSPLLNDPIVERFEKQICEFVGAKYACSLHSATMAIFFTLLEQEKQTIDIPSIIPPVVPNAIITAGHKVNFIDNVDWVGNSYVLKKFDDYKIIDSAQQLDENQFKQQAKDEDLMIFS
;
A
#
# COMPACT_ATOMS: atom_id res chain seq x y z
N MET A 1 -11.25 -18.79 24.66
CA MET A 1 -10.15 -18.85 23.65
C MET A 1 -10.37 -17.74 22.64
N ILE A 2 -9.51 -16.73 22.57
CA ILE A 2 -9.58 -15.64 21.58
C ILE A 2 -9.01 -16.20 20.28
N LYS A 3 -9.81 -16.25 19.21
CA LYS A 3 -9.29 -16.58 17.87
C LYS A 3 -8.54 -15.35 17.33
N LEU A 4 -7.22 -15.44 17.27
CA LEU A 4 -6.35 -14.39 16.74
C LEU A 4 -6.44 -14.24 15.21
N LEU A 5 -6.93 -15.26 14.50
CA LEU A 5 -7.15 -15.26 13.08
C LEU A 5 -8.56 -15.73 12.78
N HIS A 6 -9.31 -14.91 12.09
CA HIS A 6 -10.59 -15.27 11.51
C HIS A 6 -10.39 -15.48 10.02
N VAL A 7 -10.40 -16.75 9.59
CA VAL A 7 -10.38 -17.08 8.17
C VAL A 7 -11.82 -17.24 7.72
N ASN A 8 -12.27 -16.39 6.83
CA ASN A 8 -13.56 -16.55 6.20
C ASN A 8 -13.48 -17.69 5.18
N ASP A 9 -14.48 -18.57 5.19
CA ASP A 9 -14.63 -19.60 4.16
C ASP A 9 -15.12 -18.93 2.86
N TYR A 10 -14.18 -18.51 2.01
CA TYR A 10 -14.50 -18.04 0.67
C TYR A 10 -14.67 -19.23 -0.26
N LYS A 11 -15.83 -19.36 -0.86
CA LYS A 11 -16.02 -20.29 -1.98
C LYS A 11 -15.56 -19.60 -3.25
N VAL A 12 -14.42 -20.02 -3.76
CA VAL A 12 -13.89 -19.55 -5.03
C VAL A 12 -14.36 -20.50 -6.14
N ASN A 13 -15.06 -19.97 -7.14
CA ASN A 13 -15.41 -20.74 -8.32
C ASN A 13 -14.24 -20.70 -9.30
N THR A 14 -13.47 -21.77 -9.34
CA THR A 14 -12.29 -21.88 -10.20
C THR A 14 -12.63 -21.96 -11.70
N ALA A 15 -13.90 -22.21 -12.06
CA ALA A 15 -14.35 -22.19 -13.45
C ALA A 15 -14.38 -20.77 -14.06
N ASP A 16 -14.36 -19.75 -13.21
CA ASP A 16 -14.36 -18.33 -13.64
C ASP A 16 -12.93 -17.78 -13.83
N PHE A 17 -11.90 -18.58 -13.61
CA PHE A 17 -10.52 -18.15 -13.86
C PHE A 17 -10.20 -18.19 -15.35
N SER A 18 -9.93 -17.03 -15.91
CA SER A 18 -9.35 -16.89 -17.26
C SER A 18 -7.87 -17.28 -17.26
N PRO A 19 -7.27 -17.51 -18.45
CA PRO A 19 -5.83 -17.73 -18.53
C PRO A 19 -5.02 -16.63 -17.85
N LEU A 20 -3.98 -17.01 -17.12
CA LEU A 20 -3.17 -16.15 -16.22
C LEU A 20 -2.59 -14.87 -16.87
N LEU A 21 -2.40 -14.91 -18.19
CA LEU A 21 -1.89 -13.78 -18.96
C LEU A 21 -3.07 -13.19 -19.75
N ASN A 22 -3.53 -11.99 -19.36
CA ASN A 22 -4.61 -11.23 -19.99
C ASN A 22 -6.01 -11.42 -19.37
N ASP A 23 -6.11 -11.67 -18.08
CA ASP A 23 -7.42 -11.64 -17.43
C ASP A 23 -7.88 -10.20 -17.21
N PRO A 24 -9.03 -9.78 -17.75
CA PRO A 24 -9.57 -8.44 -17.53
C PRO A 24 -10.00 -8.17 -16.07
N ILE A 25 -9.90 -9.16 -15.19
CA ILE A 25 -10.25 -9.02 -13.76
C ILE A 25 -9.34 -8.03 -13.05
N VAL A 26 -8.05 -8.02 -13.39
CA VAL A 26 -7.06 -7.09 -12.80
C VAL A 26 -7.40 -5.66 -13.17
N GLU A 27 -7.59 -5.37 -14.47
CA GLU A 27 -7.96 -4.05 -14.95
C GLU A 27 -9.30 -3.58 -14.34
N ARG A 28 -10.28 -4.48 -14.26
CA ARG A 28 -11.57 -4.19 -13.63
C ARG A 28 -11.45 -3.89 -12.14
N PHE A 29 -10.59 -4.65 -11.43
CA PHE A 29 -10.32 -4.41 -10.01
C PHE A 29 -9.64 -3.04 -9.82
N GLU A 30 -8.61 -2.72 -10.59
CA GLU A 30 -7.92 -1.43 -10.54
C GLU A 30 -8.88 -0.25 -10.78
N LYS A 31 -9.77 -0.39 -11.78
CA LYS A 31 -10.80 0.60 -12.05
C LYS A 31 -11.77 0.77 -10.87
N GLN A 32 -12.23 -0.33 -10.27
CA GLN A 32 -13.12 -0.27 -9.11
C GLN A 32 -12.44 0.37 -7.88
N ILE A 33 -11.17 0.10 -7.65
CA ILE A 33 -10.39 0.76 -6.59
C ILE A 33 -10.26 2.25 -6.88
N CYS A 34 -9.92 2.66 -8.11
CA CYS A 34 -9.88 4.07 -8.50
C CYS A 34 -11.20 4.79 -8.20
N GLU A 35 -12.33 4.19 -8.61
CA GLU A 35 -13.65 4.74 -8.38
C GLU A 35 -13.96 4.86 -6.89
N PHE A 36 -13.63 3.84 -6.10
CA PHE A 36 -13.91 3.80 -4.67
C PHE A 36 -13.09 4.82 -3.88
N VAL A 37 -11.77 4.89 -4.10
CA VAL A 37 -10.89 5.79 -3.34
C VAL A 37 -10.83 7.21 -3.91
N GLY A 38 -11.35 7.42 -5.12
CA GLY A 38 -11.32 8.71 -5.81
C GLY A 38 -9.96 9.03 -6.45
N ALA A 39 -9.20 8.00 -6.85
CA ALA A 39 -7.94 8.14 -7.57
C ALA A 39 -8.14 8.12 -9.09
N LYS A 40 -7.18 8.67 -9.82
CA LYS A 40 -7.19 8.66 -11.29
C LYS A 40 -6.65 7.36 -11.87
N TYR A 41 -5.68 6.75 -11.23
CA TYR A 41 -5.02 5.53 -11.65
C TYR A 41 -4.80 4.60 -10.45
N ALA A 42 -4.78 3.30 -10.71
CA ALA A 42 -4.34 2.28 -9.77
C ALA A 42 -3.48 1.25 -10.51
N CYS A 43 -2.56 0.65 -9.78
CA CYS A 43 -1.74 -0.46 -10.25
C CYS A 43 -1.73 -1.54 -9.17
N SER A 44 -2.22 -2.72 -9.49
CA SER A 44 -2.22 -3.85 -8.57
C SER A 44 -0.87 -4.53 -8.52
N LEU A 45 -0.42 -4.80 -7.31
CA LEU A 45 0.79 -5.56 -7.01
C LEU A 45 0.41 -6.72 -6.08
N HIS A 46 1.28 -7.69 -5.94
CA HIS A 46 0.96 -8.84 -5.10
C HIS A 46 0.98 -8.53 -3.58
N SER A 47 1.54 -7.40 -3.16
CA SER A 47 1.53 -6.94 -1.77
C SER A 47 1.91 -5.45 -1.63
N ALA A 48 1.46 -4.81 -0.53
CA ALA A 48 1.89 -3.46 -0.16
C ALA A 48 3.41 -3.38 0.06
N THR A 49 4.05 -4.45 0.55
CA THR A 49 5.51 -4.54 0.69
C THR A 49 6.24 -4.30 -0.63
N MET A 50 5.74 -4.92 -1.71
CA MET A 50 6.31 -4.71 -3.04
C MET A 50 6.01 -3.33 -3.60
N ALA A 51 4.85 -2.76 -3.28
CA ALA A 51 4.55 -1.37 -3.62
C ALA A 51 5.55 -0.41 -2.98
N ILE A 52 5.82 -0.56 -1.68
CA ILE A 52 6.85 0.24 -0.96
C ILE A 52 8.23 0.06 -1.61
N PHE A 53 8.62 -1.19 -1.88
CA PHE A 53 9.90 -1.48 -2.51
C PHE A 53 10.05 -0.78 -3.87
N PHE A 54 9.09 -0.95 -4.78
CA PHE A 54 9.16 -0.38 -6.12
C PHE A 54 9.11 1.16 -6.12
N THR A 55 8.29 1.76 -5.27
CA THR A 55 8.19 3.23 -5.18
C THR A 55 9.47 3.88 -4.67
N LEU A 56 10.30 3.15 -3.92
CA LEU A 56 11.57 3.63 -3.37
C LEU A 56 12.80 3.22 -4.18
N LEU A 57 12.71 2.18 -5.02
CA LEU A 57 13.87 1.56 -5.68
C LEU A 57 14.68 2.55 -6.52
N GLU A 58 14.01 3.39 -7.30
CA GLU A 58 14.62 4.36 -8.23
C GLU A 58 14.94 5.70 -7.55
N GLN A 59 14.60 5.88 -6.26
CA GLN A 59 14.79 7.13 -5.55
C GLN A 59 16.25 7.28 -5.06
N GLU A 60 16.71 8.52 -4.94
CA GLU A 60 17.99 8.83 -4.31
C GLU A 60 18.05 8.25 -2.90
N LYS A 61 19.15 7.58 -2.56
CA LYS A 61 19.26 6.84 -1.29
C LYS A 61 19.37 7.78 -0.10
N GLN A 62 18.50 7.61 0.87
CA GLN A 62 18.35 8.48 2.03
C GLN A 62 17.89 7.69 3.26
N THR A 63 17.85 8.37 4.39
CA THR A 63 17.23 7.82 5.61
C THR A 63 15.73 8.12 5.60
N ILE A 64 14.91 7.12 5.92
CA ILE A 64 13.46 7.21 6.00
C ILE A 64 13.04 6.99 7.45
N ASP A 65 12.32 7.96 7.99
CA ASP A 65 11.74 7.87 9.34
C ASP A 65 10.47 7.02 9.28
N ILE A 66 10.40 6.02 10.13
CA ILE A 66 9.22 5.16 10.27
C ILE A 66 8.85 4.94 11.73
N PRO A 67 7.58 4.70 12.06
CA PRO A 67 7.18 4.37 13.43
C PRO A 67 7.95 3.16 13.98
N SER A 68 8.32 3.20 15.26
CA SER A 68 9.00 2.08 15.93
C SER A 68 8.12 0.85 16.08
N ILE A 69 6.80 1.07 16.21
CA ILE A 69 5.80 -0.01 16.23
C ILE A 69 5.22 -0.15 14.82
N ILE A 70 5.89 -0.90 13.95
CA ILE A 70 5.46 -1.10 12.57
C ILE A 70 5.70 -2.57 12.15
N PRO A 71 4.86 -3.15 11.27
CA PRO A 71 5.13 -4.47 10.74
C PRO A 71 6.51 -4.56 10.09
N PRO A 72 7.31 -5.62 10.37
CA PRO A 72 8.70 -5.72 9.92
C PRO A 72 8.87 -5.75 8.40
N VAL A 73 7.80 -5.99 7.64
CA VAL A 73 7.80 -5.94 6.17
C VAL A 73 8.09 -4.54 5.64
N VAL A 74 7.70 -3.48 6.36
CA VAL A 74 7.93 -2.09 5.95
C VAL A 74 9.42 -1.73 6.01
N PRO A 75 10.13 -1.83 7.17
CA PRO A 75 11.56 -1.57 7.20
C PRO A 75 12.34 -2.49 6.26
N ASN A 76 11.93 -3.75 6.09
CA ASN A 76 12.60 -4.67 5.16
C ASN A 76 12.47 -4.19 3.71
N ALA A 77 11.30 -3.73 3.27
CA ALA A 77 11.12 -3.17 1.93
C ALA A 77 12.01 -1.94 1.69
N ILE A 78 12.08 -1.04 2.66
CA ILE A 78 12.88 0.18 2.62
C ILE A 78 14.39 -0.16 2.51
N ILE A 79 14.88 -1.07 3.37
CA ILE A 79 16.29 -1.50 3.37
C ILE A 79 16.63 -2.23 2.06
N THR A 80 15.74 -3.11 1.59
CA THR A 80 15.94 -3.84 0.33
C THR A 80 15.97 -2.90 -0.87
N ALA A 81 15.22 -1.80 -0.84
CA ALA A 81 15.30 -0.73 -1.83
C ALA A 81 16.59 0.11 -1.74
N GLY A 82 17.46 -0.15 -0.74
CA GLY A 82 18.77 0.49 -0.59
C GLY A 82 18.78 1.74 0.31
N HIS A 83 17.68 2.04 0.98
CA HIS A 83 17.59 3.17 1.92
C HIS A 83 17.99 2.76 3.33
N LYS A 84 18.18 3.75 4.20
CA LYS A 84 18.36 3.55 5.64
C LYS A 84 17.05 3.80 6.37
N VAL A 85 16.85 3.10 7.47
CA VAL A 85 15.68 3.27 8.34
C VAL A 85 16.10 4.00 9.61
N ASN A 86 15.29 4.96 10.03
CA ASN A 86 15.34 5.57 11.35
C ASN A 86 13.98 5.37 12.03
N PHE A 87 13.98 4.74 13.21
CA PHE A 87 12.76 4.51 13.97
C PHE A 87 12.44 5.72 14.83
N ILE A 88 11.21 6.22 14.70
CA ILE A 88 10.68 7.32 15.48
C ILE A 88 9.55 6.85 16.39
N ASP A 89 9.36 7.55 17.50
CA ASP A 89 8.25 7.28 18.43
C ASP A 89 6.98 7.95 17.91
N ASN A 90 6.18 7.18 17.18
CA ASN A 90 4.88 7.60 16.65
C ASN A 90 3.94 6.39 16.60
N VAL A 91 2.75 6.54 17.19
CA VAL A 91 1.70 5.53 17.24
C VAL A 91 0.39 5.98 16.58
N ASP A 92 0.31 7.22 16.11
CA ASP A 92 -0.94 7.82 15.57
C ASP A 92 -1.38 7.17 14.24
N TRP A 93 -0.49 6.44 13.60
CA TRP A 93 -0.75 5.74 12.35
C TRP A 93 -1.56 4.44 12.53
N VAL A 94 -1.66 3.89 13.75
CA VAL A 94 -2.34 2.61 13.99
C VAL A 94 -3.81 2.72 13.62
N GLY A 95 -4.24 1.91 12.63
CA GLY A 95 -5.59 1.98 12.08
C GLY A 95 -5.84 3.15 11.13
N ASN A 96 -4.81 3.91 10.78
CA ASN A 96 -4.88 5.06 9.87
C ASN A 96 -3.84 4.94 8.75
N SER A 97 -3.93 5.83 7.79
CA SER A 97 -2.84 6.07 6.84
C SER A 97 -1.80 7.03 7.43
N TYR A 98 -0.56 6.89 6.99
CA TYR A 98 0.52 7.82 7.36
C TYR A 98 1.43 8.12 6.16
N VAL A 99 2.11 9.26 6.20
CA VAL A 99 3.09 9.62 5.18
C VAL A 99 4.38 8.83 5.43
N LEU A 100 4.64 7.85 4.57
CA LEU A 100 5.86 7.05 4.61
C LEU A 100 7.08 7.89 4.21
N LYS A 101 6.95 8.67 3.15
CA LYS A 101 8.00 9.56 2.66
C LYS A 101 7.40 10.75 1.91
N LYS A 102 7.99 11.93 2.14
CA LYS A 102 7.69 13.15 1.40
C LYS A 102 8.89 13.51 0.52
N PHE A 103 8.62 13.78 -0.74
CA PHE A 103 9.54 14.35 -1.72
C PHE A 103 9.11 15.79 -2.04
N ASP A 104 9.87 16.49 -2.89
CA ASP A 104 9.58 17.88 -3.24
C ASP A 104 8.22 18.02 -3.93
N ASP A 105 7.92 17.13 -4.89
CA ASP A 105 6.74 17.20 -5.75
C ASP A 105 5.59 16.28 -5.32
N TYR A 106 5.86 15.22 -4.55
CA TYR A 106 4.87 14.22 -4.16
C TYR A 106 5.21 13.57 -2.81
N LYS A 107 4.29 12.78 -2.30
CA LYS A 107 4.49 11.93 -1.12
C LYS A 107 4.03 10.50 -1.36
N ILE A 108 4.62 9.57 -0.62
CA ILE A 108 4.17 8.19 -0.51
C ILE A 108 3.40 8.05 0.80
N ILE A 109 2.17 7.59 0.71
CA ILE A 109 1.28 7.34 1.86
C ILE A 109 1.10 5.83 1.99
N ASP A 110 1.45 5.28 3.14
CA ASP A 110 1.11 3.90 3.49
C ASP A 110 -0.27 3.88 4.13
N SER A 111 -1.19 3.20 3.50
CA SER A 111 -2.59 3.06 3.86
C SER A 111 -2.99 1.59 4.01
N ALA A 112 -2.02 0.72 4.33
CA ALA A 112 -2.27 -0.72 4.47
C ALA A 112 -3.28 -1.07 5.59
N GLN A 113 -3.54 -0.15 6.53
CA GLN A 113 -4.49 -0.34 7.63
C GLN A 113 -5.79 0.46 7.48
N GLN A 114 -5.95 1.20 6.40
CA GLN A 114 -7.13 2.03 6.17
C GLN A 114 -7.55 1.99 4.71
N LEU A 115 -8.83 1.73 4.46
CA LEU A 115 -9.42 1.79 3.13
C LEU A 115 -10.85 2.36 3.24
N ASP A 116 -11.00 3.62 2.84
CA ASP A 116 -12.26 4.35 2.90
C ASP A 116 -12.67 4.90 1.53
N GLU A 117 -13.97 5.12 1.36
CA GLU A 117 -14.50 5.76 0.16
C GLU A 117 -13.97 7.20 0.03
N ASN A 118 -13.51 7.57 -1.17
CA ASN A 118 -12.88 8.86 -1.49
C ASN A 118 -11.62 9.18 -0.67
N GLN A 119 -10.97 8.21 -0.09
CA GLN A 119 -9.81 8.41 0.78
C GLN A 119 -8.63 9.09 0.06
N PHE A 120 -8.31 8.65 -1.17
CA PHE A 120 -7.25 9.29 -1.96
C PHE A 120 -7.57 10.77 -2.21
N LYS A 121 -8.79 11.06 -2.64
CA LYS A 121 -9.24 12.42 -2.90
C LYS A 121 -9.19 13.34 -1.68
N GLN A 122 -9.34 12.79 -0.47
CA GLN A 122 -9.32 13.54 0.79
C GLN A 122 -7.92 13.73 1.34
N GLN A 123 -7.01 12.76 1.17
CA GLN A 123 -5.72 12.69 1.84
C GLN A 123 -4.52 12.93 0.92
N ALA A 124 -4.71 12.85 -0.40
CA ALA A 124 -3.66 12.89 -1.41
C ALA A 124 -3.94 13.91 -2.50
N LYS A 125 -2.92 14.23 -3.29
CA LYS A 125 -3.01 14.97 -4.55
C LYS A 125 -2.78 14.02 -5.71
N ASP A 126 -3.02 14.47 -6.93
CA ASP A 126 -2.89 13.65 -8.14
C ASP A 126 -1.47 13.07 -8.35
N GLU A 127 -0.43 13.78 -7.87
CA GLU A 127 0.96 13.35 -7.95
C GLU A 127 1.38 12.38 -6.85
N ASP A 128 0.60 12.27 -5.77
CA ASP A 128 0.91 11.42 -4.61
C ASP A 128 0.68 9.94 -4.93
N LEU A 129 1.41 9.09 -4.22
CA LEU A 129 1.24 7.64 -4.25
C LEU A 129 0.62 7.16 -2.94
N MET A 130 -0.48 6.42 -3.02
CA MET A 130 -1.12 5.82 -1.85
C MET A 130 -1.14 4.30 -2.00
N ILE A 131 -0.64 3.60 -0.99
CA ILE A 131 -0.47 2.14 -0.98
C ILE A 131 -1.53 1.54 -0.07
N PHE A 132 -2.37 0.69 -0.62
CA PHE A 132 -3.39 -0.08 0.09
C PHE A 132 -3.00 -1.56 0.20
N SER A 133 -3.58 -2.27 1.17
CA SER A 133 -3.38 -3.71 1.35
C SER A 133 -4.67 -4.44 1.72
#